data_45e66780bf3e19b05e8d6de5eddb60c8
#
_entry.id   45e66780bf3e19b05e8d6de5eddb60c8
#
_cell.length_a   1.000
_cell.length_b   1.000
_cell.length_c   1.000
_cell.angle_alpha   90.00
_cell.angle_beta   90.00
_cell.angle_gamma   90.00
#
_symmetry.space_group_name_H-M   'P 1'
#
loop_
_entity.id
_entity.type
_entity.pdbx_description
1 polymer ?
#
loop_
_entity_poly.entity_id
_entity_poly.type
_entity_poly.pdbx_seq_one_letter_code
_entity_poly.pdbx_strand_id
1 'polypeptide(L)'
;MNYFELFDLTPSFDVDTAELASRYRDLQRAVHPDKFANASEQQKLLAISRTAQINDAFQTLKDPIRRAEHMLALKGVDISHETTTVKDTAFLMQQMEWREALEEIGQSGDAQSDIDELDVSFAAYRKQVTELLRHQLHSSKEADAIAAADQVRKLKFMAKLQDELQRAQDALFD
;
A
#
# COMPACT_ATOMS: atom_id res chain seq x y z
N MET A 1 9.17 4.49 18.78
CA MET A 1 8.25 5.45 18.16
C MET A 1 7.79 4.88 16.82
N ASN A 2 6.47 4.78 16.62
CA ASN A 2 5.93 4.33 15.34
C ASN A 2 5.83 5.51 14.36
N TYR A 3 5.53 5.20 13.10
CA TYR A 3 5.48 6.24 12.06
C TYR A 3 4.33 7.23 12.24
N PHE A 4 3.21 6.81 12.83
CA PHE A 4 2.12 7.72 13.14
C PHE A 4 2.53 8.74 14.20
N GLU A 5 3.20 8.29 15.24
CA GLU A 5 3.71 9.17 16.31
C GLU A 5 4.72 10.19 15.77
N LEU A 6 5.54 9.80 14.80
CA LEU A 6 6.52 10.68 14.17
C LEU A 6 5.86 11.92 13.57
N PHE A 7 4.66 11.76 13.00
CA PHE A 7 3.88 12.85 12.40
C PHE A 7 2.79 13.39 13.34
N ASP A 8 2.80 12.99 14.59
CA ASP A 8 1.78 13.37 15.59
C ASP A 8 0.36 13.04 15.09
N LEU A 9 0.19 11.84 14.52
CA LEU A 9 -1.07 11.31 14.03
C LEU A 9 -1.52 10.15 14.91
N THR A 10 -2.84 10.03 15.07
CA THR A 10 -3.43 8.83 15.70
C THR A 10 -3.33 7.65 14.71
N PRO A 11 -2.87 6.47 15.15
CA PRO A 11 -2.84 5.30 14.29
C PRO A 11 -4.20 4.99 13.71
N SER A 12 -4.31 5.01 12.37
CA SER A 12 -5.55 4.75 11.66
C SER A 12 -5.22 4.35 10.22
N PHE A 13 -6.03 3.45 9.68
CA PHE A 13 -5.96 3.15 8.24
C PHE A 13 -6.42 4.35 7.41
N ASP A 14 -7.35 5.16 7.96
CA ASP A 14 -7.90 6.35 7.29
C ASP A 14 -7.05 7.57 7.64
N VAL A 15 -5.98 7.79 6.89
CA VAL A 15 -5.07 8.93 7.06
C VAL A 15 -5.48 10.04 6.10
N ASP A 16 -5.59 11.27 6.63
CA ASP A 16 -5.71 12.47 5.79
C ASP A 16 -4.36 12.71 5.12
N THR A 17 -4.28 12.40 3.84
CA THR A 17 -3.03 12.48 3.08
C THR A 17 -2.54 13.91 2.89
N ALA A 18 -3.43 14.89 2.87
CA ALA A 18 -3.05 16.30 2.79
C ALA A 18 -2.40 16.78 4.10
N GLU A 19 -2.96 16.36 5.24
CA GLU A 19 -2.37 16.64 6.56
C GLU A 19 -1.03 15.94 6.72
N LEU A 20 -0.93 14.68 6.32
CA LEU A 20 0.32 13.93 6.33
C LEU A 20 1.39 14.64 5.51
N ALA A 21 1.06 15.07 4.30
CA ALA A 21 1.99 15.78 3.42
C ALA A 21 2.45 17.11 4.02
N SER A 22 1.56 17.84 4.67
CA SER A 22 1.87 19.10 5.34
C SER A 22 2.85 18.88 6.49
N ARG A 23 2.59 17.90 7.33
CA ARG A 23 3.46 17.56 8.48
C ARG A 23 4.81 17.01 8.01
N TYR A 24 4.81 16.24 6.93
CA TYR A 24 6.05 15.78 6.30
C TYR A 24 6.94 16.95 5.87
N ARG A 25 6.36 17.93 5.18
CA ARG A 25 7.11 19.12 4.74
C ARG A 25 7.69 19.91 5.92
N ASP A 26 6.92 20.05 7.00
CA ASP A 26 7.38 20.76 8.19
C ASP A 26 8.56 20.04 8.86
N LEU A 27 8.44 18.72 9.03
CA LEU A 27 9.53 17.93 9.62
C LEU A 27 10.76 17.90 8.73
N GLN A 28 10.58 17.79 7.41
CA GLN A 28 11.68 17.78 6.45
C GLN A 28 12.47 19.08 6.53
N ARG A 29 11.78 20.22 6.61
CA ARG A 29 12.43 21.52 6.75
C ARG A 29 13.20 21.64 8.07
N ALA A 30 12.64 21.09 9.14
CA ALA A 30 13.28 21.18 10.47
C ALA A 30 14.59 20.40 10.57
N VAL A 31 14.72 19.28 9.83
CA VAL A 31 15.88 18.39 9.92
C VAL A 31 16.76 18.41 8.68
N HIS A 32 16.48 19.28 7.71
CA HIS A 32 17.21 19.31 6.44
C HIS A 32 18.72 19.49 6.68
N PRO A 33 19.57 18.67 6.02
CA PRO A 33 21.02 18.74 6.24
C PRO A 33 21.64 20.11 6.02
N ASP A 34 21.09 20.95 5.14
CA ASP A 34 21.60 22.30 4.87
C ASP A 34 21.55 23.19 6.11
N LYS A 35 20.63 22.92 7.05
CA LYS A 35 20.56 23.67 8.32
C LYS A 35 21.70 23.33 9.28
N PHE A 36 22.39 22.23 9.02
CA PHE A 36 23.44 21.69 9.86
C PHE A 36 24.83 21.81 9.20
N ALA A 37 24.93 22.62 8.13
CA ALA A 37 26.16 22.76 7.36
C ALA A 37 27.38 23.20 8.23
N ASN A 38 27.13 23.99 9.26
CA ASN A 38 28.15 24.48 10.19
C ASN A 38 28.17 23.72 11.53
N ALA A 39 27.40 22.63 11.62
CA ALA A 39 27.31 21.82 12.82
C ALA A 39 28.46 20.79 12.88
N SER A 40 28.57 20.07 13.98
CA SER A 40 29.52 18.97 14.12
C SER A 40 29.21 17.84 13.15
N GLU A 41 30.22 16.99 12.85
CA GLU A 41 30.03 15.81 12.00
C GLU A 41 28.98 14.89 12.57
N GLN A 42 28.91 14.73 13.89
CA GLN A 42 27.91 13.91 14.56
C GLN A 42 26.49 14.46 14.34
N GLN A 43 26.30 15.77 14.43
CA GLN A 43 25.02 16.44 14.19
C GLN A 43 24.59 16.34 12.73
N LYS A 44 25.54 16.44 11.79
CA LYS A 44 25.26 16.26 10.36
C LYS A 44 24.77 14.85 10.06
N LEU A 45 25.44 13.84 10.61
CA LEU A 45 25.05 12.43 10.45
C LEU A 45 23.66 12.18 11.04
N LEU A 46 23.36 12.77 12.19
CA LEU A 46 22.04 12.65 12.81
C LEU A 46 20.95 13.27 11.94
N ALA A 47 21.22 14.43 11.34
CA ALA A 47 20.27 15.10 10.42
C ALA A 47 19.98 14.23 9.19
N ILE A 48 21.02 13.61 8.61
CA ILE A 48 20.87 12.69 7.47
C ILE A 48 20.01 11.48 7.87
N SER A 49 20.29 10.89 9.02
CA SER A 49 19.55 9.73 9.53
C SER A 49 18.08 10.06 9.78
N ARG A 50 17.81 11.21 10.38
CA ARG A 50 16.42 11.66 10.63
C ARG A 50 15.68 11.95 9.34
N THR A 51 16.34 12.55 8.36
CA THR A 51 15.75 12.79 7.04
C THR A 51 15.34 11.48 6.38
N ALA A 52 16.21 10.47 6.42
CA ALA A 52 15.92 9.15 5.87
C ALA A 52 14.71 8.50 6.58
N GLN A 53 14.66 8.58 7.90
CA GLN A 53 13.56 8.05 8.71
C GLN A 53 12.23 8.74 8.37
N ILE A 54 12.22 10.06 8.25
CA ILE A 54 11.03 10.84 7.92
C ILE A 54 10.55 10.50 6.52
N ASN A 55 11.46 10.36 5.55
CA ASN A 55 11.11 9.98 4.19
C ASN A 55 10.50 8.59 4.13
N ASP A 56 11.08 7.62 4.82
CA ASP A 56 10.58 6.25 4.86
C ASP A 56 9.19 6.19 5.53
N ALA A 57 9.02 6.89 6.64
CA ALA A 57 7.74 6.99 7.33
C ALA A 57 6.65 7.60 6.44
N PHE A 58 6.98 8.66 5.71
CA PHE A 58 6.05 9.31 4.79
C PHE A 58 5.63 8.36 3.67
N GLN A 59 6.58 7.70 3.02
CA GLN A 59 6.31 6.76 1.94
C GLN A 59 5.45 5.58 2.43
N THR A 60 5.69 5.13 3.66
CA THR A 60 4.92 4.05 4.26
C THR A 60 3.47 4.47 4.54
N LEU A 61 3.28 5.60 5.19
CA LEU A 61 1.94 6.05 5.56
C LEU A 61 1.12 6.58 4.38
N LYS A 62 1.78 7.05 3.35
CA LYS A 62 1.14 7.55 2.13
C LYS A 62 0.47 6.44 1.32
N ASP A 63 1.05 5.24 1.30
CA ASP A 63 0.55 4.09 0.55
C ASP A 63 -0.37 3.24 1.43
N PRO A 64 -1.64 3.01 1.03
CA PRO A 64 -2.58 2.23 1.85
C PRO A 64 -2.10 0.83 2.20
N ILE A 65 -1.46 0.11 1.28
CA ILE A 65 -0.96 -1.24 1.52
C ILE A 65 0.18 -1.21 2.54
N ARG A 66 1.16 -0.34 2.35
CA ARG A 66 2.30 -0.19 3.27
C ARG A 66 1.85 0.32 4.64
N ARG A 67 0.86 1.20 4.65
CA ARG A 67 0.25 1.68 5.90
C ARG A 67 -0.39 0.53 6.68
N ALA A 68 -1.17 -0.31 5.99
CA ALA A 68 -1.78 -1.49 6.60
C ALA A 68 -0.74 -2.46 7.15
N GLU A 69 0.34 -2.71 6.39
CA GLU A 69 1.45 -3.55 6.85
C GLU A 69 2.09 -2.99 8.13
N HIS A 70 2.30 -1.67 8.18
CA HIS A 70 2.84 -1.01 9.36
C HIS A 70 1.91 -1.16 10.57
N MET A 71 0.61 -0.97 10.36
CA MET A 71 -0.39 -1.16 11.43
C MET A 71 -0.40 -2.60 11.94
N LEU A 72 -0.28 -3.59 11.04
CA LEU A 72 -0.20 -4.99 11.42
C LEU A 72 1.08 -5.30 12.20
N ALA A 73 2.21 -4.74 11.79
CA ALA A 73 3.47 -4.89 12.51
C ALA A 73 3.35 -4.35 13.95
N LEU A 74 2.66 -3.24 14.15
CA LEU A 74 2.40 -2.68 15.47
C LEU A 74 1.55 -3.61 16.33
N LYS A 75 0.77 -4.49 15.73
CA LYS A 75 -0.04 -5.51 16.40
C LYS A 75 0.69 -6.84 16.54
N GLY A 76 1.96 -6.91 16.16
CA GLY A 76 2.75 -8.13 16.23
C GLY A 76 2.61 -9.05 15.01
N VAL A 77 1.96 -8.60 13.94
CA VAL A 77 1.78 -9.36 12.70
C VAL A 77 2.63 -8.75 11.61
N ASP A 78 3.85 -9.25 11.44
CA ASP A 78 4.77 -8.75 10.42
C ASP A 78 4.71 -9.62 9.17
N ILE A 79 4.24 -9.05 8.07
CA ILE A 79 4.12 -9.72 6.77
C ILE A 79 4.95 -9.03 5.67
N SER A 80 5.77 -8.05 6.04
CA SER A 80 6.50 -7.20 5.06
C SER A 80 7.48 -7.98 4.19
N HIS A 81 8.00 -9.10 4.67
CA HIS A 81 8.98 -9.93 3.97
C HIS A 81 8.44 -11.32 3.59
N GLU A 82 7.13 -11.54 3.70
CA GLU A 82 6.52 -12.83 3.41
C GLU A 82 6.43 -13.13 1.92
N THR A 83 6.56 -14.41 1.60
CA THR A 83 6.25 -14.98 0.29
C THR A 83 4.97 -15.83 0.35
N THR A 84 4.28 -15.82 1.48
CA THR A 84 3.07 -16.63 1.73
C THR A 84 1.93 -16.20 0.80
N THR A 85 1.25 -17.19 0.22
CA THR A 85 0.08 -16.97 -0.62
C THR A 85 -1.20 -17.16 0.19
N VAL A 86 -2.28 -16.48 -0.24
CA VAL A 86 -3.61 -16.65 0.36
C VAL A 86 -4.15 -18.03 -0.04
N LYS A 87 -4.69 -18.77 0.94
CA LYS A 87 -5.25 -20.11 0.73
C LYS A 87 -6.78 -20.11 0.59
N ASP A 88 -7.39 -18.95 0.42
CA ASP A 88 -8.83 -18.80 0.20
C ASP A 88 -9.19 -19.36 -1.18
N THR A 89 -9.98 -20.44 -1.20
CA THR A 89 -10.36 -21.13 -2.44
C THR A 89 -11.14 -20.23 -3.39
N ALA A 90 -12.06 -19.42 -2.87
CA ALA A 90 -12.83 -18.49 -3.70
C ALA A 90 -11.92 -17.45 -4.35
N PHE A 91 -10.93 -16.95 -3.62
CA PHE A 91 -9.95 -16.02 -4.17
C PHE A 91 -9.06 -16.66 -5.23
N LEU A 92 -8.63 -17.90 -5.01
CA LEU A 92 -7.82 -18.63 -5.99
C LEU A 92 -8.60 -18.87 -7.29
N MET A 93 -9.88 -19.19 -7.21
CA MET A 93 -10.74 -19.34 -8.39
C MET A 93 -10.89 -18.02 -9.12
N GLN A 94 -11.09 -16.93 -8.39
CA GLN A 94 -11.20 -15.60 -8.98
C GLN A 94 -9.90 -15.17 -9.67
N GLN A 95 -8.74 -15.52 -9.09
CA GLN A 95 -7.45 -15.29 -9.74
C GLN A 95 -7.35 -15.99 -11.08
N MET A 96 -7.79 -17.25 -11.15
CA MET A 96 -7.76 -18.02 -12.39
C MET A 96 -8.64 -17.38 -13.46
N GLU A 97 -9.85 -16.94 -13.11
CA GLU A 97 -10.75 -16.25 -14.02
C GLU A 97 -10.14 -14.95 -14.55
N TRP A 98 -9.54 -14.16 -13.68
CA TRP A 98 -8.90 -12.91 -14.08
C TRP A 98 -7.66 -13.13 -14.95
N ARG A 99 -6.85 -14.14 -14.65
CA ARG A 99 -5.70 -14.51 -15.47
C ARG A 99 -6.13 -14.90 -16.89
N GLU A 100 -7.19 -15.72 -16.99
CA GLU A 100 -7.76 -16.12 -18.27
C GLU A 100 -8.26 -14.89 -19.04
N ALA A 101 -9.01 -14.00 -18.36
CA ALA A 101 -9.52 -12.78 -18.97
C ALA A 101 -8.42 -11.87 -19.48
N LEU A 102 -7.31 -11.74 -18.75
CA LEU A 102 -6.14 -10.96 -19.18
C LEU A 102 -5.50 -11.55 -20.44
N GLU A 103 -5.39 -12.88 -20.52
CA GLU A 103 -4.83 -13.57 -21.68
C GLU A 103 -5.74 -13.44 -22.91
N GLU A 104 -7.04 -13.31 -22.72
CA GLU A 104 -8.06 -13.24 -23.77
C GLU A 104 -8.36 -11.81 -24.24
N ILE A 105 -7.68 -10.80 -23.72
CA ILE A 105 -7.89 -9.42 -24.16
C ILE A 105 -7.70 -9.32 -25.67
N GLY A 106 -8.71 -8.78 -26.35
CA GLY A 106 -8.72 -8.59 -27.80
C GLY A 106 -9.34 -9.73 -28.60
N GLN A 107 -9.60 -10.89 -27.98
CA GLN A 107 -10.20 -12.02 -28.69
C GLN A 107 -11.67 -11.76 -29.03
N SER A 108 -12.34 -10.88 -28.30
CA SER A 108 -13.72 -10.45 -28.60
C SER A 108 -13.81 -9.50 -29.80
N GLY A 109 -12.67 -8.99 -30.27
CA GLY A 109 -12.62 -7.99 -31.32
C GLY A 109 -12.63 -6.55 -30.81
N ASP A 110 -12.78 -6.33 -29.51
CA ASP A 110 -12.74 -5.00 -28.87
C ASP A 110 -11.90 -5.07 -27.60
N ALA A 111 -10.58 -4.91 -27.77
CA ALA A 111 -9.63 -4.99 -26.67
C ALA A 111 -9.86 -3.89 -25.60
N GLN A 112 -10.26 -2.68 -26.03
CA GLN A 112 -10.50 -1.60 -25.07
C GLN A 112 -11.69 -1.91 -24.18
N SER A 113 -12.76 -2.48 -24.72
CA SER A 113 -13.93 -2.90 -23.93
C SER A 113 -13.56 -3.99 -22.93
N ASP A 114 -12.74 -4.96 -23.35
CA ASP A 114 -12.27 -6.04 -22.47
C ASP A 114 -11.47 -5.48 -21.30
N ILE A 115 -10.59 -4.52 -21.58
CA ILE A 115 -9.77 -3.84 -20.55
C ILE A 115 -10.65 -3.06 -19.58
N ASP A 116 -11.62 -2.30 -20.11
CA ASP A 116 -12.52 -1.49 -19.27
C ASP A 116 -13.35 -2.36 -18.34
N GLU A 117 -13.85 -3.52 -18.80
CA GLU A 117 -14.58 -4.46 -17.97
C GLU A 117 -13.72 -5.02 -16.84
N LEU A 118 -12.48 -5.38 -17.13
CA LEU A 118 -11.55 -5.86 -16.12
C LEU A 118 -11.20 -4.77 -15.11
N ASP A 119 -11.01 -3.54 -15.57
CA ASP A 119 -10.71 -2.41 -14.69
C ASP A 119 -11.83 -2.18 -13.69
N VAL A 120 -13.07 -2.24 -14.14
CA VAL A 120 -14.26 -2.13 -13.28
C VAL A 120 -14.30 -3.28 -12.27
N SER A 121 -14.07 -4.52 -12.71
CA SER A 121 -14.06 -5.70 -11.83
C SER A 121 -12.94 -5.61 -10.77
N PHE A 122 -11.74 -5.20 -11.16
CA PHE A 122 -10.61 -5.05 -10.24
C PHE A 122 -10.90 -3.96 -9.20
N ALA A 123 -11.44 -2.82 -9.64
CA ALA A 123 -11.77 -1.71 -8.75
C ALA A 123 -12.84 -2.11 -7.72
N ALA A 124 -13.88 -2.82 -8.14
CA ALA A 124 -14.95 -3.30 -7.27
C ALA A 124 -14.40 -4.26 -6.21
N TYR A 125 -13.54 -5.18 -6.62
CA TYR A 125 -12.94 -6.15 -5.71
C TYR A 125 -12.00 -5.47 -4.71
N ARG A 126 -11.13 -4.55 -5.18
CA ARG A 126 -10.25 -3.79 -4.30
C ARG A 126 -11.05 -3.02 -3.25
N LYS A 127 -12.14 -2.41 -3.65
CA LYS A 127 -13.01 -1.67 -2.73
C LYS A 127 -13.57 -2.57 -1.64
N GLN A 128 -14.07 -3.74 -2.01
CA GLN A 128 -14.62 -4.72 -1.08
C GLN A 128 -13.55 -5.20 -0.09
N VAL A 129 -12.38 -5.56 -0.56
CA VAL A 129 -11.26 -6.03 0.27
C VAL A 129 -10.77 -4.90 1.19
N THR A 130 -10.68 -3.68 0.69
CA THR A 130 -10.24 -2.50 1.46
C THR A 130 -11.20 -2.19 2.61
N GLU A 131 -12.52 -2.28 2.37
CA GLU A 131 -13.52 -2.06 3.43
C GLU A 131 -13.38 -3.11 4.54
N LEU A 132 -13.20 -4.37 4.17
CA LEU A 132 -12.99 -5.45 5.13
C LEU A 132 -11.69 -5.26 5.90
N LEU A 133 -10.62 -4.87 5.22
CA LEU A 133 -9.33 -4.57 5.83
C LEU A 133 -9.45 -3.43 6.86
N ARG A 134 -10.13 -2.34 6.48
CA ARG A 134 -10.36 -1.20 7.39
C ARG A 134 -11.03 -1.65 8.68
N HIS A 135 -12.09 -2.44 8.56
CA HIS A 135 -12.83 -2.96 9.71
C HIS A 135 -11.92 -3.84 10.59
N GLN A 136 -11.18 -4.76 9.99
CA GLN A 136 -10.32 -5.69 10.71
C GLN A 136 -9.13 -5.00 11.38
N LEU A 137 -8.55 -3.98 10.76
CA LEU A 137 -7.45 -3.22 11.34
C LEU A 137 -7.86 -2.41 12.58
N HIS A 138 -9.11 -1.97 12.63
CA HIS A 138 -9.62 -1.19 13.77
C HIS A 138 -10.21 -2.07 14.87
N SER A 139 -10.24 -3.38 14.67
CA SER A 139 -10.69 -4.34 15.67
C SER A 139 -9.58 -4.61 16.70
N SER A 140 -9.97 -4.84 17.95
CA SER A 140 -9.04 -5.24 19.01
C SER A 140 -8.80 -6.75 19.08
N LYS A 141 -9.50 -7.53 18.26
CA LYS A 141 -9.39 -9.00 18.27
C LYS A 141 -8.17 -9.46 17.48
N GLU A 142 -7.38 -10.36 18.08
CA GLU A 142 -6.21 -10.92 17.41
C GLU A 142 -6.55 -11.66 16.12
N ALA A 143 -7.67 -12.40 16.11
CA ALA A 143 -8.14 -13.11 14.93
C ALA A 143 -8.39 -12.15 13.77
N ASP A 144 -8.88 -10.93 14.04
CA ASP A 144 -9.11 -9.92 13.01
C ASP A 144 -7.80 -9.36 12.45
N ALA A 145 -6.75 -9.25 13.27
CA ALA A 145 -5.43 -8.84 12.78
C ALA A 145 -4.84 -9.90 11.83
N ILE A 146 -5.00 -11.18 12.15
CA ILE A 146 -4.56 -12.27 11.28
C ILE A 146 -5.35 -12.27 9.98
N ALA A 147 -6.68 -12.07 10.04
CA ALA A 147 -7.53 -11.96 8.85
C ALA A 147 -7.16 -10.73 8.01
N ALA A 148 -6.83 -9.60 8.64
CA ALA A 148 -6.39 -8.40 7.94
C ALA A 148 -5.12 -8.64 7.13
N ALA A 149 -4.20 -9.47 7.61
CA ALA A 149 -3.02 -9.86 6.86
C ALA A 149 -3.38 -10.52 5.53
N ASP A 150 -4.42 -11.36 5.50
CA ASP A 150 -4.91 -11.97 4.25
C ASP A 150 -5.47 -10.92 3.29
N GLN A 151 -6.17 -9.90 3.80
CA GLN A 151 -6.65 -8.81 2.96
C GLN A 151 -5.49 -8.04 2.31
N VAL A 152 -4.43 -7.79 3.06
CA VAL A 152 -3.23 -7.13 2.52
C VAL A 152 -2.60 -7.97 1.40
N ARG A 153 -2.50 -9.27 1.60
CA ARG A 153 -1.98 -10.19 0.56
C ARG A 153 -2.82 -10.15 -0.71
N LYS A 154 -4.15 -10.12 -0.56
CA LYS A 154 -5.09 -9.96 -1.68
C LYS A 154 -4.87 -8.64 -2.41
N LEU A 155 -4.73 -7.54 -1.68
CA LEU A 155 -4.48 -6.22 -2.28
C LEU A 155 -3.14 -6.16 -3.01
N LYS A 156 -2.10 -6.81 -2.50
CA LYS A 156 -0.81 -6.90 -3.20
C LYS A 156 -0.94 -7.66 -4.51
N PHE A 157 -1.71 -8.73 -4.52
CA PHE A 157 -1.99 -9.49 -5.74
C PHE A 157 -2.77 -8.62 -6.74
N MET A 158 -3.79 -7.90 -6.26
CA MET A 158 -4.57 -6.99 -7.12
C MET A 158 -3.72 -5.87 -7.73
N ALA A 159 -2.72 -5.39 -7.00
CA ALA A 159 -1.79 -4.39 -7.54
C ALA A 159 -0.99 -4.95 -8.73
N LYS A 160 -0.58 -6.21 -8.65
CA LYS A 160 0.12 -6.88 -9.77
C LYS A 160 -0.80 -7.05 -10.98
N LEU A 161 -2.05 -7.44 -10.76
CA LEU A 161 -3.03 -7.56 -11.85
C LEU A 161 -3.30 -6.21 -12.50
N GLN A 162 -3.39 -5.14 -11.71
CA GLN A 162 -3.60 -3.80 -12.22
C GLN A 162 -2.43 -3.35 -13.10
N ASP A 163 -1.19 -3.68 -12.71
CA ASP A 163 0.00 -3.38 -13.51
C ASP A 163 -0.03 -4.15 -14.84
N GLU A 164 -0.45 -5.40 -14.83
CA GLU A 164 -0.59 -6.19 -16.06
C GLU A 164 -1.67 -5.61 -16.98
N LEU A 165 -2.78 -5.16 -16.40
CA LEU A 165 -3.85 -4.51 -17.15
C LEU A 165 -3.37 -3.20 -17.78
N GLN A 166 -2.59 -2.42 -17.04
CA GLN A 166 -2.02 -1.17 -17.55
C GLN A 166 -1.06 -1.41 -18.72
N ARG A 167 -0.26 -2.47 -18.63
CA ARG A 167 0.62 -2.86 -19.75
C ARG A 167 -0.19 -3.24 -20.99
N ALA A 168 -1.30 -3.95 -20.81
CA ALA A 168 -2.19 -4.28 -21.92
C ALA A 168 -2.80 -3.02 -22.54
N GLN A 169 -3.19 -2.05 -21.71
CA GLN A 169 -3.70 -0.76 -22.16
C GLN A 169 -2.64 0.01 -22.95
N ASP A 170 -1.41 0.06 -22.44
CA ASP A 170 -0.29 0.76 -23.10
C ASP A 170 0.03 0.12 -24.45
N ALA A 171 -0.05 -1.20 -24.55
CA ALA A 171 0.23 -1.94 -25.78
C ALA A 171 -0.76 -1.62 -26.91
N LEU A 172 -1.95 -1.12 -26.61
CA LEU A 172 -2.92 -0.70 -27.63
C LEU A 172 -2.49 0.55 -28.39
N PHE A 173 -1.56 1.32 -27.84
CA PHE A 173 -1.09 2.58 -28.42
C PHE A 173 0.31 2.49 -29.03
N ASP A 174 0.93 1.31 -28.99
CA ASP A 174 2.27 1.05 -29.58
C ASP A 174 2.22 0.63 -31.03
#